data_ec5e1e5715e28b566385cb8b429da57f
#
_entry.id   ec5e1e5715e28b566385cb8b429da57f
#
_cell.length_a   1.000
_cell.length_b   1.000
_cell.length_c   1.000
_cell.angle_alpha   90.00
_cell.angle_beta   90.00
_cell.angle_gamma   90.00
#
_symmetry.space_group_name_H-M   'P 1'
#
loop_
_entity.id
_entity.type
_entity.pdbx_description
1 polymer ?
#
loop_
_entity_poly.entity_id
_entity_poly.type
_entity_poly.pdbx_seq_one_letter_code
_entity_poly.pdbx_strand_id
1 'polypeptide(L)'
;MIQDYLKAGYPAFVVLTQEPLRAEINLISEGWRFSVWDCLTGIREAVSNKLIEEIRDPVEAIKWLNQNPDMVMIAHNMHLFMEIPEVIQAIQNGVHTWKGVGSALVIICPTIQLRPEVEKLFTIIDLPLPDDDNLFNLQTELCKSVNVNPNRRAAKAAKGLTEFEAETAFALSLIKKGYCSTRIIADAKSQMIKRSGLMEFWEPASIQDVGGLIQLKKFIANRAKAYEAGNENLPRPKGVLLVGIPGTGKSLSCKAAASIMGWPLIKLDIGSLKGSLVGESERKIRQATAVIDAFGEAILWIDEIEKGFSGAKSSGETDAGTTANMFAHFLTWRAESKSSIIVMATANSIQNLPPEFLRAGRFDATFFCDLPTLSERTEIIKIMNRRHNTEIPITFSQKLDGWSGAEIEQLAKDSLFDGMDEAFKSIVPLSKTMKEEIQALKEWSKTRARLANAPEEEPKSQRKIHPVKKEKED
;
A
#
# COMPACT_ATOMS: atom_id res chain seq x y z
N MET A 1 -27.69 0.77 5.22
CA MET A 1 -26.53 0.01 5.71
C MET A 1 -26.95 -1.08 6.71
N ILE A 2 -27.57 -0.77 7.85
CA ILE A 2 -27.97 -1.75 8.90
C ILE A 2 -29.43 -2.22 8.78
N GLN A 3 -30.21 -1.69 7.86
CA GLN A 3 -31.68 -1.89 7.78
C GLN A 3 -32.10 -3.35 7.72
N ASP A 4 -31.44 -4.18 6.91
CA ASP A 4 -31.82 -5.58 6.76
C ASP A 4 -31.49 -6.39 8.03
N TYR A 5 -30.39 -6.02 8.71
CA TYR A 5 -30.06 -6.62 10.01
C TYR A 5 -31.05 -6.22 11.10
N LEU A 6 -31.47 -4.93 11.14
CA LEU A 6 -32.50 -4.47 12.07
C LEU A 6 -33.83 -5.18 11.85
N LYS A 7 -34.27 -5.33 10.58
CA LYS A 7 -35.46 -6.13 10.23
C LYS A 7 -35.34 -7.59 10.64
N ALA A 8 -34.13 -8.14 10.62
CA ALA A 8 -33.85 -9.50 11.07
C ALA A 8 -33.69 -9.63 12.60
N GLY A 9 -33.84 -8.52 13.36
CA GLY A 9 -33.80 -8.49 14.79
C GLY A 9 -32.40 -8.59 15.42
N TYR A 10 -31.37 -8.08 14.71
CA TYR A 10 -30.02 -7.98 15.26
C TYR A 10 -29.97 -6.82 16.27
N PRO A 11 -29.56 -7.05 17.52
CA PRO A 11 -29.72 -6.07 18.60
C PRO A 11 -28.47 -5.20 18.84
N ALA A 12 -27.28 -5.57 18.33
CA ALA A 12 -26.05 -4.84 18.62
C ALA A 12 -25.10 -4.81 17.44
N PHE A 13 -24.54 -3.62 17.18
CA PHE A 13 -23.66 -3.34 16.04
C PHE A 13 -22.44 -2.54 16.47
N VAL A 14 -21.33 -2.77 15.76
CA VAL A 14 -20.18 -1.89 15.75
C VAL A 14 -19.98 -1.39 14.34
N VAL A 15 -19.97 -0.08 14.15
CA VAL A 15 -19.63 0.56 12.87
C VAL A 15 -18.21 1.09 12.97
N LEU A 16 -17.30 0.48 12.22
CA LEU A 16 -15.92 0.88 12.18
C LEU A 16 -15.73 2.01 11.19
N THR A 17 -15.31 3.18 11.66
CA THR A 17 -15.05 4.34 10.84
C THR A 17 -14.24 5.41 11.58
N GLN A 18 -13.48 6.21 10.83
CA GLN A 18 -12.88 7.45 11.31
C GLN A 18 -13.79 8.67 11.10
N GLU A 19 -14.99 8.48 10.53
CA GLU A 19 -15.95 9.51 10.16
C GLU A 19 -17.27 9.35 10.95
N PRO A 20 -17.28 9.62 12.26
CA PRO A 20 -18.45 9.34 13.09
C PRO A 20 -19.71 10.10 12.66
N LEU A 21 -19.58 11.34 12.22
CA LEU A 21 -20.72 12.15 11.76
C LEU A 21 -21.31 11.61 10.45
N ARG A 22 -20.45 11.21 9.49
CA ARG A 22 -20.92 10.59 8.26
C ARG A 22 -21.59 9.24 8.53
N ALA A 23 -21.05 8.46 9.48
CA ALA A 23 -21.68 7.22 9.89
C ALA A 23 -23.06 7.46 10.50
N GLU A 24 -23.20 8.44 11.38
CA GLU A 24 -24.48 8.81 11.98
C GLU A 24 -25.52 9.13 10.89
N ILE A 25 -25.18 9.98 9.92
CA ILE A 25 -26.08 10.34 8.81
C ILE A 25 -26.45 9.12 7.97
N ASN A 26 -25.49 8.25 7.65
CA ASN A 26 -25.74 7.07 6.82
C ASN A 26 -26.52 5.94 7.52
N LEU A 27 -26.57 5.95 8.85
CA LEU A 27 -27.31 4.97 9.65
C LEU A 27 -28.80 5.35 9.75
N ILE A 28 -29.11 6.65 9.81
CA ILE A 28 -30.48 7.15 9.93
C ILE A 28 -31.27 6.76 8.71
N SER A 29 -32.43 6.12 8.91
CA SER A 29 -33.28 5.63 7.85
C SER A 29 -34.75 5.70 8.23
N GLU A 30 -35.63 5.78 7.25
CA GLU A 30 -37.06 5.77 7.44
C GLU A 30 -37.54 4.45 8.09
N GLY A 31 -38.56 4.56 8.93
CA GLY A 31 -39.19 3.42 9.59
C GLY A 31 -38.58 3.02 10.93
N TRP A 32 -37.55 3.71 11.38
CA TRP A 32 -36.90 3.50 12.67
C TRP A 32 -36.73 4.83 13.44
N ARG A 33 -36.77 4.76 14.77
CA ARG A 33 -36.47 5.88 15.64
C ARG A 33 -35.02 5.81 16.05
N PHE A 34 -34.27 6.91 15.84
CA PHE A 34 -32.86 6.98 16.18
C PHE A 34 -32.60 7.99 17.29
N SER A 35 -31.84 7.60 18.28
CA SER A 35 -31.21 8.47 19.28
C SER A 35 -29.71 8.39 19.16
N VAL A 36 -29.02 9.47 19.57
CA VAL A 36 -27.56 9.52 19.61
C VAL A 36 -27.12 9.82 21.02
N TRP A 37 -26.17 9.05 21.49
CA TRP A 37 -25.56 9.23 22.79
C TRP A 37 -24.07 9.56 22.67
N ASP A 38 -23.63 10.52 23.46
CA ASP A 38 -22.21 10.74 23.76
C ASP A 38 -22.05 11.12 25.25
N CYS A 39 -20.84 10.88 25.78
CA CYS A 39 -20.55 11.09 27.21
C CYS A 39 -20.45 12.56 27.65
N LEU A 40 -20.55 13.54 26.72
CA LEU A 40 -20.55 14.97 27.03
C LEU A 40 -21.96 15.56 27.06
N THR A 41 -22.75 15.23 26.04
CA THR A 41 -24.06 15.84 25.81
C THR A 41 -25.20 15.01 26.41
N GLY A 42 -25.06 13.67 26.46
CA GLY A 42 -26.13 12.75 26.83
C GLY A 42 -26.87 12.23 25.61
N ILE A 43 -28.19 12.01 25.75
CA ILE A 43 -29.04 11.40 24.72
C ILE A 43 -29.80 12.50 23.96
N ARG A 44 -29.64 12.54 22.66
CA ARG A 44 -30.33 13.46 21.73
C ARG A 44 -31.08 12.71 20.64
N GLU A 45 -32.09 13.32 20.05
CA GLU A 45 -32.75 12.80 18.87
C GLU A 45 -31.83 12.97 17.64
N ALA A 46 -31.69 11.93 16.84
CA ALA A 46 -30.69 11.90 15.77
C ALA A 46 -31.01 12.90 14.62
N VAL A 47 -32.27 13.15 14.31
CA VAL A 47 -32.68 14.03 13.20
C VAL A 47 -32.72 15.50 13.61
N SER A 48 -33.41 15.82 14.71
CA SER A 48 -33.60 17.21 15.16
C SER A 48 -32.45 17.73 16.00
N ASN A 49 -31.53 16.87 16.42
CA ASN A 49 -30.44 17.16 17.34
C ASN A 49 -30.90 17.70 18.72
N LYS A 50 -32.19 17.50 19.06
CA LYS A 50 -32.78 17.98 20.32
C LYS A 50 -32.38 17.03 21.46
N LEU A 51 -31.93 17.61 22.58
CA LEU A 51 -31.62 16.85 23.79
C LEU A 51 -32.89 16.19 24.30
N ILE A 52 -32.82 14.87 24.53
CA ILE A 52 -33.88 14.06 25.16
C ILE A 52 -33.63 13.97 26.65
N GLU A 53 -32.42 13.51 27.04
CA GLU A 53 -32.02 13.38 28.43
C GLU A 53 -30.52 13.61 28.63
N GLU A 54 -30.14 14.23 29.74
CA GLU A 54 -28.74 14.55 30.07
C GLU A 54 -28.04 13.31 30.75
N ILE A 55 -28.17 12.14 30.15
CA ILE A 55 -27.54 10.89 30.61
C ILE A 55 -26.16 10.73 29.99
N ARG A 56 -25.11 11.00 30.77
CA ARG A 56 -23.70 10.94 30.34
C ARG A 56 -23.02 9.61 30.68
N ASP A 57 -23.52 8.91 31.68
CA ASP A 57 -23.02 7.61 32.08
C ASP A 57 -23.42 6.51 31.08
N PRO A 58 -22.48 5.67 30.61
CA PRO A 58 -22.76 4.65 29.60
C PRO A 58 -23.70 3.56 30.10
N VAL A 59 -23.66 3.18 31.40
CA VAL A 59 -24.55 2.16 31.97
C VAL A 59 -25.98 2.69 32.03
N GLU A 60 -26.14 3.95 32.43
CA GLU A 60 -27.48 4.58 32.50
C GLU A 60 -28.03 4.80 31.07
N ALA A 61 -27.18 5.11 30.07
CA ALA A 61 -27.62 5.18 28.69
C ALA A 61 -28.12 3.83 28.16
N ILE A 62 -27.45 2.74 28.50
CA ILE A 62 -27.89 1.38 28.14
C ILE A 62 -29.22 1.03 28.87
N LYS A 63 -29.37 1.42 30.14
CA LYS A 63 -30.63 1.23 30.88
C LYS A 63 -31.76 2.05 30.26
N TRP A 64 -31.48 3.27 29.83
CA TRP A 64 -32.43 4.11 29.10
C TRP A 64 -32.92 3.42 27.81
N LEU A 65 -32.01 2.82 27.02
CA LEU A 65 -32.38 2.07 25.81
C LEU A 65 -33.30 0.87 26.15
N ASN A 66 -33.10 0.18 27.29
CA ASN A 66 -33.97 -0.92 27.74
C ASN A 66 -35.40 -0.46 28.00
N GLN A 67 -35.61 0.81 28.36
CA GLN A 67 -36.92 1.40 28.69
C GLN A 67 -37.60 2.04 27.48
N ASN A 68 -36.89 2.15 26.35
CA ASN A 68 -37.39 2.81 25.14
C ASN A 68 -37.44 1.81 23.95
N PRO A 69 -38.59 1.10 23.80
CA PRO A 69 -38.77 0.15 22.70
C PRO A 69 -38.74 0.82 21.33
N ASP A 70 -38.45 0.04 20.28
CA ASP A 70 -38.35 0.49 18.89
C ASP A 70 -37.34 1.65 18.66
N MET A 71 -36.31 1.69 19.51
CA MET A 71 -35.27 2.72 19.46
C MET A 71 -33.91 2.15 19.05
N VAL A 72 -33.27 2.79 18.06
CA VAL A 72 -31.87 2.51 17.71
C VAL A 72 -30.99 3.59 18.32
N MET A 73 -30.16 3.20 19.30
CA MET A 73 -29.22 4.14 19.93
C MET A 73 -27.88 4.08 19.20
N ILE A 74 -27.45 5.18 18.61
CA ILE A 74 -26.11 5.38 18.07
C ILE A 74 -25.23 5.95 19.19
N ALA A 75 -24.20 5.20 19.59
CA ALA A 75 -23.34 5.57 20.70
C ALA A 75 -21.92 5.91 20.19
N HIS A 76 -21.56 7.19 20.28
CA HIS A 76 -20.24 7.66 19.92
C HIS A 76 -19.20 7.30 20.98
N ASN A 77 -18.10 6.69 20.54
CA ASN A 77 -16.94 6.36 21.40
C ASN A 77 -17.27 5.48 22.62
N MET A 78 -18.41 4.81 22.66
CA MET A 78 -18.76 3.89 23.76
C MET A 78 -17.74 2.75 23.91
N HIS A 79 -17.00 2.42 22.86
CA HIS A 79 -15.91 1.44 22.92
C HIS A 79 -14.83 1.76 23.97
N LEU A 80 -14.65 3.03 24.35
CA LEU A 80 -13.70 3.45 25.39
C LEU A 80 -14.14 2.98 26.80
N PHE A 81 -15.41 2.60 26.97
CA PHE A 81 -15.99 2.11 28.21
C PHE A 81 -16.18 0.59 28.24
N MET A 82 -15.79 -0.12 27.15
CA MET A 82 -16.01 -1.57 27.03
C MET A 82 -15.08 -2.43 27.90
N GLU A 83 -14.16 -1.81 28.66
CA GLU A 83 -13.36 -2.48 29.69
C GLU A 83 -14.01 -2.47 31.08
N ILE A 84 -15.09 -1.70 31.25
CA ILE A 84 -15.81 -1.56 32.51
C ILE A 84 -16.78 -2.75 32.67
N PRO A 85 -16.67 -3.57 33.74
CA PRO A 85 -17.51 -4.76 33.92
C PRO A 85 -19.02 -4.47 33.92
N GLU A 86 -19.43 -3.33 34.47
CA GLU A 86 -20.82 -2.91 34.55
C GLU A 86 -21.40 -2.59 33.16
N VAL A 87 -20.58 -2.03 32.23
CA VAL A 87 -20.99 -1.77 30.86
C VAL A 87 -21.16 -3.09 30.11
N ILE A 88 -20.22 -4.02 30.26
CA ILE A 88 -20.29 -5.36 29.65
C ILE A 88 -21.55 -6.07 30.09
N GLN A 89 -21.82 -6.10 31.42
CA GLN A 89 -22.98 -6.75 31.95
C GLN A 89 -24.29 -6.07 31.51
N ALA A 90 -24.31 -4.74 31.45
CA ALA A 90 -25.49 -3.99 30.98
C ALA A 90 -25.80 -4.32 29.51
N ILE A 91 -24.79 -4.45 28.65
CA ILE A 91 -24.94 -4.85 27.25
C ILE A 91 -25.47 -6.30 27.15
N GLN A 92 -24.87 -7.24 27.90
CA GLN A 92 -25.34 -8.63 27.90
C GLN A 92 -26.80 -8.74 28.27
N ASN A 93 -27.22 -8.03 29.33
CA ASN A 93 -28.62 -8.01 29.76
C ASN A 93 -29.52 -7.31 28.73
N GLY A 94 -29.06 -6.21 28.14
CA GLY A 94 -29.81 -5.41 27.18
C GLY A 94 -30.08 -6.11 25.85
N VAL A 95 -29.14 -6.87 25.32
CA VAL A 95 -29.28 -7.58 24.05
C VAL A 95 -30.50 -8.46 23.97
N HIS A 96 -30.80 -9.19 25.04
CA HIS A 96 -32.01 -10.04 25.11
C HIS A 96 -33.30 -9.22 25.09
N THR A 97 -33.32 -8.10 25.80
CA THR A 97 -34.46 -7.17 25.82
C THR A 97 -34.64 -6.51 24.45
N TRP A 98 -33.57 -5.95 23.87
CA TRP A 98 -33.61 -5.22 22.59
C TRP A 98 -34.12 -6.08 21.44
N LYS A 99 -33.67 -7.34 21.37
CA LYS A 99 -34.15 -8.29 20.36
C LYS A 99 -35.67 -8.51 20.43
N GLY A 100 -36.24 -8.47 21.61
CA GLY A 100 -37.67 -8.67 21.81
C GLY A 100 -38.54 -7.46 21.55
N VAL A 101 -37.99 -6.25 21.65
CA VAL A 101 -38.71 -4.97 21.52
C VAL A 101 -38.31 -4.14 20.32
N GLY A 102 -37.56 -4.68 19.38
CA GLY A 102 -37.15 -4.00 18.17
C GLY A 102 -36.11 -2.88 18.36
N SER A 103 -35.43 -2.84 19.52
CA SER A 103 -34.39 -1.85 19.79
C SER A 103 -33.01 -2.38 19.42
N ALA A 104 -32.04 -1.46 19.22
CA ALA A 104 -30.65 -1.84 18.94
C ALA A 104 -29.64 -0.80 19.45
N LEU A 105 -28.47 -1.29 19.84
CA LEU A 105 -27.30 -0.47 20.14
C LEU A 105 -26.32 -0.48 18.97
N VAL A 106 -25.91 0.70 18.51
CA VAL A 106 -24.90 0.88 17.43
C VAL A 106 -23.74 1.68 17.97
N ILE A 107 -22.59 1.06 18.15
CA ILE A 107 -21.36 1.74 18.60
C ILE A 107 -20.59 2.21 17.37
N ILE A 108 -20.33 3.51 17.26
CA ILE A 108 -19.45 4.07 16.24
C ILE A 108 -18.07 4.30 16.84
N CYS A 109 -17.05 3.71 16.20
CA CYS A 109 -15.66 3.84 16.65
C CYS A 109 -14.65 3.60 15.51
N PRO A 110 -13.43 4.13 15.64
CA PRO A 110 -12.38 3.89 14.64
C PRO A 110 -11.79 2.48 14.70
N THR A 111 -11.79 1.89 15.88
CA THR A 111 -11.28 0.53 16.15
C THR A 111 -11.97 -0.05 17.35
N ILE A 112 -12.11 -1.37 17.40
CA ILE A 112 -12.66 -2.05 18.58
C ILE A 112 -11.91 -3.36 18.83
N GLN A 113 -11.74 -3.66 20.13
CA GLN A 113 -11.35 -4.97 20.60
C GLN A 113 -12.43 -5.42 21.58
N LEU A 114 -13.30 -6.31 21.14
CA LEU A 114 -14.39 -6.81 21.95
C LEU A 114 -13.87 -7.91 22.90
N ARG A 115 -14.35 -7.89 24.11
CA ARG A 115 -14.11 -8.98 25.06
C ARG A 115 -14.89 -10.23 24.66
N PRO A 116 -14.38 -11.43 24.97
CA PRO A 116 -15.04 -12.70 24.60
C PRO A 116 -16.50 -12.79 25.07
N GLU A 117 -16.83 -12.12 26.19
CA GLU A 117 -18.17 -12.10 26.79
C GLU A 117 -19.23 -11.45 25.92
N VAL A 118 -18.81 -10.49 25.05
CA VAL A 118 -19.72 -9.71 24.19
C VAL A 118 -19.41 -9.84 22.70
N GLU A 119 -18.30 -10.44 22.33
CA GLU A 119 -17.85 -10.55 20.92
C GLU A 119 -18.92 -11.12 19.99
N LYS A 120 -19.60 -12.19 20.44
CA LYS A 120 -20.64 -12.87 19.65
C LYS A 120 -21.98 -12.13 19.59
N LEU A 121 -22.15 -11.10 20.41
CA LEU A 121 -23.37 -10.30 20.46
C LEU A 121 -23.37 -9.18 19.42
N PHE A 122 -22.21 -8.74 18.98
CA PHE A 122 -22.08 -7.63 18.05
C PHE A 122 -21.88 -8.08 16.60
N THR A 123 -22.55 -7.38 15.70
CA THR A 123 -22.26 -7.43 14.27
C THR A 123 -21.36 -6.28 13.91
N ILE A 124 -20.19 -6.58 13.34
CA ILE A 124 -19.20 -5.56 12.95
C ILE A 124 -19.44 -5.19 11.48
N ILE A 125 -19.52 -3.89 11.19
CA ILE A 125 -19.77 -3.33 9.89
C ILE A 125 -18.72 -2.24 9.61
N ASP A 126 -18.04 -2.33 8.49
CA ASP A 126 -17.12 -1.29 8.02
C ASP A 126 -17.89 -0.24 7.20
N LEU A 127 -17.72 1.04 7.55
CA LEU A 127 -18.20 2.13 6.71
C LEU A 127 -17.17 2.41 5.62
N PRO A 128 -17.51 2.20 4.33
CA PRO A 128 -16.57 2.49 3.26
C PRO A 128 -16.28 3.99 3.17
N LEU A 129 -15.07 4.34 2.71
CA LEU A 129 -14.71 5.72 2.40
C LEU A 129 -15.63 6.28 1.30
N PRO A 130 -15.74 7.63 1.18
CA PRO A 130 -16.56 8.26 0.14
C PRO A 130 -16.16 7.79 -1.26
N ASP A 131 -17.15 7.46 -2.07
CA ASP A 131 -16.96 7.11 -3.48
C ASP A 131 -16.77 8.36 -4.37
N ASP A 132 -16.54 8.15 -5.66
CA ASP A 132 -16.26 9.22 -6.62
C ASP A 132 -17.43 10.22 -6.75
N ASP A 133 -18.68 9.75 -6.61
CA ASP A 133 -19.87 10.59 -6.73
C ASP A 133 -20.11 11.38 -5.43
N ASN A 134 -19.90 10.76 -4.28
CA ASN A 134 -19.95 11.47 -2.98
C ASN A 134 -18.89 12.59 -2.91
N LEU A 135 -17.65 12.31 -3.33
CA LEU A 135 -16.58 13.30 -3.38
C LEU A 135 -16.89 14.44 -4.38
N PHE A 136 -17.49 14.11 -5.52
CA PHE A 136 -17.88 15.13 -6.50
C PHE A 136 -19.04 16.00 -6.01
N ASN A 137 -20.01 15.42 -5.30
CA ASN A 137 -21.11 16.15 -4.70
C ASN A 137 -20.59 17.11 -3.62
N LEU A 138 -19.73 16.65 -2.73
CA LEU A 138 -19.06 17.46 -1.71
C LEU A 138 -18.29 18.64 -2.35
N GLN A 139 -17.50 18.35 -3.38
CA GLN A 139 -16.79 19.41 -4.11
C GLN A 139 -17.75 20.41 -4.75
N THR A 140 -18.87 19.92 -5.32
CA THR A 140 -19.86 20.77 -5.98
C THR A 140 -20.52 21.73 -4.99
N GLU A 141 -20.83 21.28 -3.79
CA GLU A 141 -21.38 22.14 -2.74
C GLU A 141 -20.41 23.24 -2.33
N LEU A 142 -19.14 22.89 -2.12
CA LEU A 142 -18.10 23.87 -1.84
C LEU A 142 -17.88 24.86 -2.99
N CYS A 143 -17.86 24.38 -4.22
CA CYS A 143 -17.67 25.22 -5.40
C CYS A 143 -18.85 26.20 -5.60
N LYS A 144 -20.09 25.80 -5.27
CA LYS A 144 -21.26 26.67 -5.31
C LYS A 144 -21.13 27.86 -4.34
N SER A 145 -20.58 27.65 -3.15
CA SER A 145 -20.43 28.72 -2.15
C SER A 145 -19.48 29.82 -2.60
N VAL A 146 -18.56 29.55 -3.52
CA VAL A 146 -17.56 30.49 -4.07
C VAL A 146 -17.78 30.81 -5.56
N ASN A 147 -18.88 30.35 -6.14
CA ASN A 147 -19.25 30.52 -7.55
C ASN A 147 -18.20 30.05 -8.56
N VAL A 148 -17.65 28.85 -8.32
CA VAL A 148 -16.65 28.20 -9.17
C VAL A 148 -17.22 26.91 -9.74
N ASN A 149 -16.81 26.55 -10.97
CA ASN A 149 -17.23 25.29 -11.57
C ASN A 149 -16.52 24.09 -10.93
N PRO A 150 -17.22 23.00 -10.58
CA PRO A 150 -16.60 21.81 -10.04
C PRO A 150 -15.75 21.08 -11.10
N ASN A 151 -14.74 20.35 -10.65
CA ASN A 151 -13.80 19.61 -11.49
C ASN A 151 -13.79 18.13 -11.13
N ARG A 152 -14.38 17.30 -11.95
CA ARG A 152 -14.50 15.85 -11.70
C ARG A 152 -13.14 15.13 -11.58
N ARG A 153 -12.10 15.62 -12.28
CA ARG A 153 -10.73 15.08 -12.15
C ARG A 153 -10.14 15.38 -10.77
N ALA A 154 -10.43 16.57 -10.27
CA ALA A 154 -10.00 16.97 -8.92
C ALA A 154 -10.73 16.18 -7.83
N ALA A 155 -12.04 15.92 -7.99
CA ALA A 155 -12.78 15.04 -7.10
C ALA A 155 -12.19 13.60 -7.10
N LYS A 156 -11.91 13.04 -8.28
CA LYS A 156 -11.25 11.73 -8.40
C LYS A 156 -9.87 11.69 -7.73
N ALA A 157 -9.11 12.79 -7.74
CA ALA A 157 -7.83 12.87 -7.04
C ALA A 157 -7.96 12.79 -5.51
N ALA A 158 -9.12 13.16 -4.95
CA ALA A 158 -9.43 13.06 -3.53
C ALA A 158 -9.85 11.64 -3.09
N LYS A 159 -10.03 10.70 -4.02
CA LYS A 159 -10.40 9.32 -3.69
C LYS A 159 -9.46 8.72 -2.64
N GLY A 160 -10.05 8.09 -1.61
CA GLY A 160 -9.30 7.53 -0.50
C GLY A 160 -9.08 8.48 0.69
N LEU A 161 -9.54 9.72 0.60
CA LEU A 161 -9.67 10.61 1.74
C LEU A 161 -11.03 10.38 2.43
N THR A 162 -11.08 10.68 3.72
CA THR A 162 -12.33 10.86 4.42
C THR A 162 -13.06 12.09 3.87
N GLU A 163 -14.36 12.22 4.12
CA GLU A 163 -15.14 13.37 3.70
C GLU A 163 -14.57 14.69 4.24
N PHE A 164 -14.21 14.69 5.53
CA PHE A 164 -13.57 15.83 6.19
C PHE A 164 -12.23 16.22 5.57
N GLU A 165 -11.40 15.21 5.25
CA GLU A 165 -10.09 15.44 4.62
C GLU A 165 -10.26 15.97 3.18
N ALA A 166 -11.20 15.39 2.43
CA ALA A 166 -11.50 15.82 1.07
C ALA A 166 -12.04 17.25 1.05
N GLU A 167 -12.95 17.59 1.95
CA GLU A 167 -13.49 18.95 2.13
C GLU A 167 -12.36 19.95 2.38
N THR A 168 -11.49 19.64 3.33
CA THR A 168 -10.33 20.48 3.68
C THR A 168 -9.39 20.66 2.48
N ALA A 169 -9.13 19.60 1.71
CA ALA A 169 -8.27 19.66 0.54
C ALA A 169 -8.89 20.49 -0.60
N PHE A 170 -10.20 20.36 -0.83
CA PHE A 170 -10.93 21.18 -1.80
C PHE A 170 -10.94 22.66 -1.37
N ALA A 171 -11.26 22.96 -0.11
CA ALA A 171 -11.24 24.31 0.42
C ALA A 171 -9.85 24.97 0.30
N LEU A 172 -8.78 24.23 0.66
CA LEU A 172 -7.41 24.71 0.48
C LEU A 172 -7.08 25.04 -0.98
N SER A 173 -7.55 24.19 -1.91
CA SER A 173 -7.34 24.40 -3.35
C SER A 173 -8.07 25.65 -3.84
N LEU A 174 -9.31 25.84 -3.44
CA LEU A 174 -10.12 27.04 -3.76
C LEU A 174 -9.46 28.32 -3.24
N ILE A 175 -8.97 28.31 -1.99
CA ILE A 175 -8.27 29.46 -1.41
C ILE A 175 -6.96 29.78 -2.16
N LYS A 176 -6.15 28.76 -2.48
CA LYS A 176 -4.83 28.96 -3.10
C LYS A 176 -4.89 29.33 -4.57
N LYS A 177 -5.88 28.83 -5.31
CA LYS A 177 -5.93 28.93 -6.78
C LYS A 177 -7.22 29.49 -7.33
N GLY A 178 -8.27 29.64 -6.52
CA GLY A 178 -9.61 30.02 -7.00
C GLY A 178 -10.33 28.90 -7.77
N TYR A 179 -9.78 27.68 -7.83
CA TYR A 179 -10.40 26.51 -8.46
C TYR A 179 -9.87 25.22 -7.84
N CYS A 180 -10.57 24.09 -8.03
CA CYS A 180 -10.12 22.77 -7.54
C CYS A 180 -9.00 22.21 -8.42
N SER A 181 -7.76 22.34 -7.93
CA SER A 181 -6.54 21.86 -8.59
C SER A 181 -6.21 20.43 -8.17
N THR A 182 -6.11 19.53 -9.13
CA THR A 182 -5.71 18.13 -8.92
C THR A 182 -4.38 18.04 -8.16
N ARG A 183 -3.42 18.92 -8.47
CA ARG A 183 -2.10 18.92 -7.83
C ARG A 183 -2.17 19.24 -6.34
N ILE A 184 -2.90 20.28 -5.95
CA ILE A 184 -3.02 20.68 -4.54
C ILE A 184 -3.72 19.59 -3.73
N ILE A 185 -4.74 18.96 -4.31
CA ILE A 185 -5.47 17.86 -3.67
C ILE A 185 -4.56 16.64 -3.51
N ALA A 186 -3.76 16.30 -4.51
CA ALA A 186 -2.78 15.22 -4.42
C ALA A 186 -1.70 15.50 -3.37
N ASP A 187 -1.21 16.74 -3.27
CA ASP A 187 -0.25 17.17 -2.24
C ASP A 187 -0.86 17.07 -0.83
N ALA A 188 -2.10 17.53 -0.64
CA ALA A 188 -2.82 17.43 0.63
C ALA A 188 -3.02 15.96 1.03
N LYS A 189 -3.48 15.12 0.11
CA LYS A 189 -3.61 13.67 0.28
C LYS A 189 -2.29 13.02 0.69
N SER A 190 -1.19 13.41 0.05
CA SER A 190 0.16 12.94 0.38
C SER A 190 0.53 13.24 1.84
N GLN A 191 0.24 14.45 2.32
CA GLN A 191 0.53 14.83 3.71
C GLN A 191 -0.32 14.05 4.72
N MET A 192 -1.59 13.77 4.39
CA MET A 192 -2.48 13.01 5.27
C MET A 192 -2.01 11.55 5.43
N ILE A 193 -1.56 10.94 4.34
CA ILE A 193 -1.01 9.58 4.39
C ILE A 193 0.29 9.53 5.21
N LYS A 194 1.16 10.53 5.08
CA LYS A 194 2.37 10.63 5.91
C LYS A 194 2.07 10.66 7.42
N ARG A 195 0.93 11.24 7.83
CA ARG A 195 0.52 11.25 9.25
C ARG A 195 0.22 9.87 9.81
N SER A 196 -0.15 8.89 8.99
CA SER A 196 -0.36 7.52 9.44
C SER A 196 0.92 6.85 9.94
N GLY A 197 2.11 7.36 9.51
CA GLY A 197 3.41 6.79 9.83
C GLY A 197 3.67 5.42 9.18
N LEU A 198 2.72 4.87 8.41
CA LEU A 198 2.81 3.55 7.80
C LEU A 198 3.30 3.60 6.35
N MET A 199 3.09 4.73 5.69
CA MET A 199 3.35 4.91 4.27
C MET A 199 3.91 6.29 3.96
N GLU A 200 4.70 6.36 2.89
CA GLU A 200 5.29 7.59 2.39
C GLU A 200 5.08 7.72 0.89
N PHE A 201 4.86 8.95 0.42
CA PHE A 201 4.94 9.25 -1.01
C PHE A 201 6.38 9.50 -1.41
N TRP A 202 6.76 8.89 -2.53
CA TRP A 202 8.06 9.09 -3.14
C TRP A 202 7.91 9.68 -4.53
N GLU A 203 8.87 10.50 -4.93
CA GLU A 203 8.92 10.99 -6.30
C GLU A 203 9.30 9.85 -7.24
N PRO A 204 8.55 9.67 -8.35
CA PRO A 204 8.93 8.74 -9.40
C PRO A 204 10.30 9.10 -9.98
N ALA A 205 11.12 8.10 -10.28
CA ALA A 205 12.37 8.30 -11.00
C ALA A 205 12.11 8.22 -12.50
N SER A 206 12.86 9.00 -13.29
CA SER A 206 12.81 8.86 -14.75
C SER A 206 13.29 7.48 -15.19
N ILE A 207 12.62 6.86 -16.15
CA ILE A 207 13.05 5.60 -16.74
C ILE A 207 14.44 5.71 -17.36
N GLN A 208 14.82 6.92 -17.80
CA GLN A 208 16.14 7.21 -18.38
C GLN A 208 17.27 7.17 -17.35
N ASP A 209 16.95 7.18 -16.05
CA ASP A 209 17.91 7.10 -14.97
C ASP A 209 18.17 5.66 -14.51
N VAL A 210 17.47 4.68 -15.08
CA VAL A 210 17.67 3.26 -14.84
C VAL A 210 18.45 2.67 -16.01
N GLY A 211 19.73 2.35 -15.80
CA GLY A 211 20.54 1.65 -16.82
C GLY A 211 20.22 0.17 -16.85
N GLY A 212 20.14 -0.43 -18.04
CA GLY A 212 19.87 -1.85 -18.22
C GLY A 212 18.45 -2.29 -17.84
N LEU A 213 18.33 -3.52 -17.32
CA LEU A 213 17.08 -4.16 -16.88
C LEU A 213 15.97 -4.15 -17.96
N ILE A 214 16.35 -4.35 -19.21
CA ILE A 214 15.48 -4.16 -20.39
C ILE A 214 14.26 -5.09 -20.35
N GLN A 215 14.41 -6.33 -19.89
CA GLN A 215 13.29 -7.28 -19.83
C GLN A 215 12.24 -6.85 -18.79
N LEU A 216 12.71 -6.35 -17.64
CA LEU A 216 11.82 -5.80 -16.62
C LEU A 216 11.08 -4.55 -17.14
N LYS A 217 11.79 -3.61 -17.76
CA LYS A 217 11.19 -2.40 -18.36
C LYS A 217 10.12 -2.75 -19.38
N LYS A 218 10.41 -3.69 -20.29
CA LYS A 218 9.43 -4.20 -21.28
C LYS A 218 8.23 -4.85 -20.62
N PHE A 219 8.45 -5.64 -19.57
CA PHE A 219 7.36 -6.28 -18.85
C PHE A 219 6.41 -5.24 -18.24
N ILE A 220 6.94 -4.23 -17.54
CA ILE A 220 6.15 -3.17 -16.91
C ILE A 220 5.37 -2.38 -17.98
N ALA A 221 6.04 -1.96 -19.06
CA ALA A 221 5.41 -1.23 -20.15
C ALA A 221 4.27 -2.03 -20.83
N ASN A 222 4.44 -3.35 -20.99
CA ASN A 222 3.38 -4.20 -21.53
C ASN A 222 2.21 -4.35 -20.54
N ARG A 223 2.46 -4.33 -19.23
CA ARG A 223 1.40 -4.40 -18.21
C ARG A 223 0.64 -3.08 -18.07
N ALA A 224 1.29 -1.95 -18.34
CA ALA A 224 0.64 -0.65 -18.39
C ALA A 224 -0.54 -0.62 -19.38
N LYS A 225 -0.44 -1.36 -20.49
CA LYS A 225 -1.51 -1.46 -21.49
C LYS A 225 -2.84 -1.99 -20.96
N ALA A 226 -2.84 -2.77 -19.87
CA ALA A 226 -4.07 -3.27 -19.26
C ALA A 226 -4.93 -2.17 -18.62
N TYR A 227 -4.39 -0.95 -18.50
CA TYR A 227 -5.07 0.21 -17.92
C TYR A 227 -5.41 1.29 -18.98
N GLU A 228 -5.05 1.06 -20.23
CA GLU A 228 -5.43 1.94 -21.35
C GLU A 228 -6.89 1.68 -21.75
N ALA A 229 -7.57 2.73 -22.24
CA ALA A 229 -8.94 2.62 -22.72
C ALA A 229 -9.06 1.59 -23.86
N GLY A 230 -10.09 0.75 -23.79
CA GLY A 230 -10.33 -0.32 -24.77
C GLY A 230 -9.65 -1.66 -24.45
N ASN A 231 -8.87 -1.74 -23.37
CA ASN A 231 -8.17 -2.95 -22.94
C ASN A 231 -8.77 -3.59 -21.68
N GLU A 232 -10.06 -3.37 -21.42
CA GLU A 232 -10.76 -3.83 -20.21
C GLU A 232 -10.79 -5.34 -20.04
N ASN A 233 -10.63 -6.10 -21.15
CA ASN A 233 -10.54 -7.56 -21.15
C ASN A 233 -9.18 -8.12 -20.72
N LEU A 234 -8.13 -7.27 -20.62
CA LEU A 234 -6.83 -7.74 -20.18
C LEU A 234 -6.82 -7.95 -18.65
N PRO A 235 -6.20 -9.04 -18.17
CA PRO A 235 -6.08 -9.27 -16.74
C PRO A 235 -5.24 -8.15 -16.11
N ARG A 236 -5.76 -7.54 -15.04
CA ARG A 236 -5.06 -6.49 -14.31
C ARG A 236 -3.86 -7.06 -13.56
N PRO A 237 -2.66 -6.49 -13.77
CA PRO A 237 -1.47 -6.95 -13.09
C PRO A 237 -1.56 -6.71 -11.58
N LYS A 238 -1.05 -7.66 -10.81
CA LYS A 238 -1.01 -7.63 -9.35
C LYS A 238 0.29 -7.05 -8.83
N GLY A 239 1.41 -7.44 -9.41
CA GLY A 239 2.70 -6.93 -8.99
C GLY A 239 3.89 -7.78 -9.42
N VAL A 240 5.07 -7.30 -9.08
CA VAL A 240 6.37 -7.88 -9.42
C VAL A 240 7.23 -7.98 -8.17
N LEU A 241 7.86 -9.13 -8.00
CA LEU A 241 8.90 -9.34 -6.99
C LEU A 241 10.27 -9.24 -7.67
N LEU A 242 11.11 -8.31 -7.21
CA LEU A 242 12.48 -8.12 -7.69
C LEU A 242 13.46 -8.74 -6.69
N VAL A 243 14.09 -9.82 -7.06
CA VAL A 243 15.12 -10.48 -6.25
C VAL A 243 16.47 -10.27 -6.93
N GLY A 244 17.53 -10.12 -6.19
CA GLY A 244 18.84 -10.03 -6.80
C GLY A 244 19.91 -9.35 -5.97
N ILE A 245 21.05 -9.14 -6.57
CA ILE A 245 22.27 -8.65 -5.96
C ILE A 245 22.06 -7.20 -5.47
N PRO A 246 22.57 -6.80 -4.29
CA PRO A 246 22.53 -5.42 -3.85
C PRO A 246 23.17 -4.46 -4.88
N GLY A 247 22.62 -3.25 -5.01
CA GLY A 247 23.16 -2.24 -5.92
C GLY A 247 22.83 -2.43 -7.42
N THR A 248 22.00 -3.42 -7.80
CA THR A 248 21.64 -3.67 -9.22
C THR A 248 20.43 -2.86 -9.70
N GLY A 249 19.97 -1.86 -8.94
CA GLY A 249 18.90 -0.95 -9.37
C GLY A 249 17.48 -1.42 -9.09
N LYS A 250 17.25 -2.43 -8.23
CA LYS A 250 15.90 -2.93 -7.86
C LYS A 250 14.97 -1.83 -7.36
N SER A 251 15.35 -1.08 -6.33
CA SER A 251 14.55 0.00 -5.76
C SER A 251 14.36 1.17 -6.74
N LEU A 252 15.37 1.46 -7.56
CA LEU A 252 15.27 2.47 -8.61
C LEU A 252 14.26 2.05 -9.70
N SER A 253 14.19 0.75 -10.01
CA SER A 253 13.21 0.20 -10.96
C SER A 253 11.78 0.32 -10.46
N CYS A 254 11.55 0.19 -9.15
CA CYS A 254 10.23 0.45 -8.55
C CYS A 254 9.79 1.91 -8.74
N LYS A 255 10.72 2.85 -8.54
CA LYS A 255 10.48 4.28 -8.78
C LYS A 255 10.22 4.59 -10.26
N ALA A 256 10.96 3.95 -11.17
CA ALA A 256 10.76 4.11 -12.61
C ALA A 256 9.44 3.49 -13.10
N ALA A 257 8.96 2.42 -12.47
CA ALA A 257 7.67 1.83 -12.79
C ALA A 257 6.52 2.82 -12.60
N ALA A 258 6.57 3.63 -11.55
CA ALA A 258 5.59 4.71 -11.31
C ALA A 258 5.60 5.75 -12.44
N SER A 259 6.78 6.10 -12.96
CA SER A 259 6.92 6.99 -14.10
C SER A 259 6.37 6.38 -15.40
N ILE A 260 6.62 5.09 -15.65
CA ILE A 260 6.08 4.38 -16.83
C ILE A 260 4.56 4.34 -16.81
N MET A 261 3.97 4.10 -15.63
CA MET A 261 2.53 4.02 -15.44
C MET A 261 1.86 5.41 -15.36
N GLY A 262 2.62 6.47 -15.09
CA GLY A 262 2.06 7.79 -14.77
C GLY A 262 1.32 7.83 -13.44
N TRP A 263 1.66 6.95 -12.51
CA TRP A 263 0.96 6.75 -11.24
C TRP A 263 1.78 7.25 -10.05
N PRO A 264 1.13 7.61 -8.94
CA PRO A 264 1.84 7.93 -7.71
C PRO A 264 2.59 6.72 -7.16
N LEU A 265 3.74 6.99 -6.53
CA LEU A 265 4.57 6.00 -5.87
C LEU A 265 4.37 6.09 -4.36
N ILE A 266 3.89 5.01 -3.76
CA ILE A 266 3.67 4.89 -2.32
C ILE A 266 4.65 3.85 -1.79
N LYS A 267 5.51 4.22 -0.85
CA LYS A 267 6.36 3.28 -0.13
C LYS A 267 5.65 2.82 1.14
N LEU A 268 5.51 1.51 1.32
CA LEU A 268 5.05 0.90 2.56
C LEU A 268 6.27 0.56 3.41
N ASP A 269 6.32 1.12 4.62
CA ASP A 269 7.35 0.78 5.59
C ASP A 269 6.93 -0.42 6.42
N ILE A 270 7.53 -1.57 6.12
CA ILE A 270 7.28 -2.80 6.87
C ILE A 270 7.73 -2.69 8.33
N GLY A 271 8.77 -1.92 8.60
CA GLY A 271 9.25 -1.70 9.96
C GLY A 271 8.19 -1.06 10.86
N SER A 272 7.47 -0.07 10.33
CA SER A 272 6.41 0.64 11.03
C SER A 272 5.15 -0.19 11.26
N LEU A 273 4.95 -1.27 10.49
CA LEU A 273 3.83 -2.19 10.66
C LEU A 273 3.99 -3.08 11.90
N LYS A 274 5.23 -3.31 12.36
CA LYS A 274 5.47 -4.09 13.58
C LYS A 274 4.92 -3.33 14.79
N GLY A 275 4.07 -3.98 15.57
CA GLY A 275 3.52 -3.47 16.82
C GLY A 275 4.15 -4.16 18.01
N SER A 276 4.16 -3.50 19.15
CA SER A 276 4.61 -4.07 20.43
C SER A 276 3.54 -4.90 21.13
N LEU A 277 2.27 -4.70 20.76
CA LEU A 277 1.13 -5.39 21.33
C LEU A 277 0.55 -6.43 20.37
N VAL A 278 0.02 -7.51 20.91
CA VAL A 278 -0.68 -8.56 20.16
C VAL A 278 -1.84 -7.95 19.36
N GLY A 279 -1.92 -8.26 18.06
CA GLY A 279 -2.96 -7.73 17.18
C GLY A 279 -2.71 -6.32 16.61
N GLU A 280 -1.76 -5.55 17.12
CA GLU A 280 -1.44 -4.22 16.62
C GLU A 280 -0.92 -4.25 15.17
N SER A 281 -0.05 -5.21 14.87
CA SER A 281 0.50 -5.39 13.52
C SER A 281 -0.58 -5.76 12.49
N GLU A 282 -1.53 -6.62 12.86
CA GLU A 282 -2.66 -6.98 12.00
C GLU A 282 -3.59 -5.79 11.75
N ARG A 283 -3.85 -4.99 12.79
CA ARG A 283 -4.62 -3.76 12.65
C ARG A 283 -3.95 -2.76 11.72
N LYS A 284 -2.64 -2.52 11.89
CA LYS A 284 -1.86 -1.62 11.05
C LYS A 284 -1.87 -2.04 9.58
N ILE A 285 -1.70 -3.33 9.28
CA ILE A 285 -1.73 -3.81 7.90
C ILE A 285 -3.14 -3.68 7.29
N ARG A 286 -4.21 -3.96 8.03
CA ARG A 286 -5.58 -3.74 7.56
C ARG A 286 -5.85 -2.26 7.27
N GLN A 287 -5.42 -1.37 8.15
CA GLN A 287 -5.51 0.08 7.94
C GLN A 287 -4.74 0.52 6.71
N ALA A 288 -3.49 0.06 6.55
CA ALA A 288 -2.66 0.37 5.39
C ALA A 288 -3.31 -0.11 4.08
N THR A 289 -3.80 -1.36 4.04
CA THR A 289 -4.43 -1.93 2.84
C THR A 289 -5.75 -1.23 2.49
N ALA A 290 -6.56 -0.85 3.47
CA ALA A 290 -7.78 -0.07 3.24
C ALA A 290 -7.48 1.30 2.62
N VAL A 291 -6.46 2.01 3.12
CA VAL A 291 -6.00 3.28 2.55
C VAL A 291 -5.48 3.09 1.13
N ILE A 292 -4.70 2.03 0.88
CA ILE A 292 -4.16 1.72 -0.45
C ILE A 292 -5.30 1.42 -1.44
N ASP A 293 -6.28 0.61 -1.07
CA ASP A 293 -7.44 0.29 -1.93
C ASP A 293 -8.26 1.53 -2.28
N ALA A 294 -8.46 2.41 -1.31
CA ALA A 294 -9.17 3.66 -1.51
C ALA A 294 -8.41 4.63 -2.43
N PHE A 295 -7.10 4.46 -2.58
CA PHE A 295 -6.29 5.27 -3.48
C PHE A 295 -6.64 5.06 -4.95
N GLY A 296 -6.95 3.83 -5.33
CA GLY A 296 -7.33 3.43 -6.69
C GLY A 296 -6.13 3.04 -7.54
N GLU A 297 -5.44 3.99 -8.16
CA GLU A 297 -4.31 3.73 -9.07
C GLU A 297 -3.00 4.19 -8.42
N ALA A 298 -2.09 3.26 -8.10
CA ALA A 298 -0.77 3.56 -7.54
C ALA A 298 0.22 2.41 -7.72
N ILE A 299 1.51 2.74 -7.65
CA ILE A 299 2.56 1.75 -7.43
C ILE A 299 2.84 1.68 -5.92
N LEU A 300 2.63 0.51 -5.34
CA LEU A 300 2.98 0.23 -3.96
C LEU A 300 4.37 -0.39 -3.92
N TRP A 301 5.33 0.37 -3.43
CA TRP A 301 6.70 -0.08 -3.30
C TRP A 301 6.97 -0.61 -1.89
N ILE A 302 7.47 -1.84 -1.82
CA ILE A 302 7.90 -2.49 -0.58
C ILE A 302 9.38 -2.81 -0.73
N ASP A 303 10.22 -2.09 -0.02
CA ASP A 303 11.67 -2.26 -0.11
C ASP A 303 12.17 -3.30 0.90
N GLU A 304 13.07 -4.19 0.44
CA GLU A 304 13.72 -5.19 1.28
C GLU A 304 12.73 -5.99 2.15
N ILE A 305 11.72 -6.56 1.47
CA ILE A 305 10.58 -7.23 2.12
C ILE A 305 11.03 -8.33 3.10
N GLU A 306 12.20 -8.94 2.87
CA GLU A 306 12.81 -9.95 3.75
C GLU A 306 13.17 -9.41 5.14
N LYS A 307 13.41 -8.09 5.28
CA LYS A 307 13.69 -7.48 6.59
C LYS A 307 12.49 -7.56 7.53
N GLY A 308 11.28 -7.60 6.97
CA GLY A 308 10.08 -7.83 7.75
C GLY A 308 10.10 -9.16 8.49
N PHE A 309 10.82 -10.16 7.99
CA PHE A 309 10.93 -11.51 8.56
C PHE A 309 12.21 -11.74 9.36
N SER A 310 13.18 -10.80 9.33
CA SER A 310 14.42 -10.89 10.06
C SER A 310 14.18 -10.63 11.55
N GLY A 311 14.09 -11.61 12.36
CA GLY A 311 13.77 -11.58 13.79
C GLY A 311 12.95 -12.81 14.19
N ALA A 312 12.27 -13.40 13.23
CA ALA A 312 11.51 -14.63 13.45
C ALA A 312 12.38 -15.85 13.77
N LYS A 313 13.70 -15.77 13.52
CA LYS A 313 14.65 -16.87 13.80
C LYS A 313 15.38 -16.73 15.15
N SER A 314 15.33 -15.57 15.81
CA SER A 314 16.14 -15.27 17.01
C SER A 314 15.34 -14.90 18.26
N SER A 315 14.12 -14.48 18.16
CA SER A 315 13.19 -14.21 19.27
C SER A 315 12.10 -15.25 19.28
N GLY A 316 11.81 -15.81 20.46
CA GLY A 316 10.92 -16.98 20.64
C GLY A 316 9.61 -16.95 19.87
N GLU A 317 8.94 -18.09 19.78
CA GLU A 317 7.81 -18.48 18.91
C GLU A 317 6.68 -17.45 18.69
N THR A 318 6.52 -16.45 19.56
CA THR A 318 5.46 -15.43 19.51
C THR A 318 5.63 -14.39 18.42
N ASP A 319 6.84 -13.87 18.18
CA ASP A 319 7.08 -12.81 17.18
C ASP A 319 7.05 -13.34 15.74
N ALA A 320 7.47 -14.59 15.55
CA ALA A 320 7.44 -15.25 14.25
C ALA A 320 6.01 -15.47 13.74
N GLY A 321 5.10 -15.84 14.64
CA GLY A 321 3.69 -16.05 14.32
C GLY A 321 2.99 -14.74 13.93
N THR A 322 3.20 -13.67 14.67
CA THR A 322 2.59 -12.36 14.39
C THR A 322 3.01 -11.77 13.04
N THR A 323 4.30 -11.86 12.73
CA THR A 323 4.82 -11.39 11.44
C THR A 323 4.29 -12.24 10.27
N ALA A 324 4.24 -13.56 10.43
CA ALA A 324 3.69 -14.46 9.41
C ALA A 324 2.20 -14.17 9.14
N ASN A 325 1.40 -13.93 10.18
CA ASN A 325 -0.01 -13.59 10.07
C ASN A 325 -0.22 -12.23 9.39
N MET A 326 0.55 -11.22 9.75
CA MET A 326 0.51 -9.90 9.10
C MET A 326 0.71 -10.01 7.58
N PHE A 327 1.72 -10.77 7.16
CA PHE A 327 1.98 -10.97 5.73
C PHE A 327 0.98 -11.89 5.05
N ALA A 328 0.42 -12.88 5.75
CA ALA A 328 -0.68 -13.68 5.24
C ALA A 328 -1.89 -12.79 4.91
N HIS A 329 -2.24 -11.85 5.78
CA HIS A 329 -3.27 -10.84 5.51
C HIS A 329 -2.93 -9.96 4.29
N PHE A 330 -1.70 -9.47 4.20
CA PHE A 330 -1.26 -8.69 3.03
C PHE A 330 -1.39 -9.46 1.72
N LEU A 331 -0.95 -10.73 1.70
CA LEU A 331 -1.02 -11.57 0.52
C LEU A 331 -2.47 -11.95 0.15
N THR A 332 -3.31 -12.18 1.14
CA THR A 332 -4.74 -12.44 0.92
C THR A 332 -5.43 -11.20 0.36
N TRP A 333 -5.22 -10.04 0.99
CA TRP A 333 -5.69 -8.77 0.45
C TRP A 333 -5.25 -8.57 -1.02
N ARG A 334 -3.97 -8.81 -1.31
CA ARG A 334 -3.48 -8.63 -2.69
C ARG A 334 -4.10 -9.61 -3.67
N ALA A 335 -4.43 -10.82 -3.25
CA ALA A 335 -5.08 -11.82 -4.10
C ALA A 335 -6.54 -11.43 -4.41
N GLU A 336 -7.26 -10.84 -3.46
CA GLU A 336 -8.69 -10.54 -3.51
C GLU A 336 -9.00 -9.11 -3.95
N SER A 337 -8.08 -8.16 -3.71
CA SER A 337 -8.28 -6.75 -4.05
C SER A 337 -8.52 -6.54 -5.54
N LYS A 338 -9.58 -5.77 -5.85
CA LYS A 338 -9.94 -5.33 -7.19
C LYS A 338 -9.33 -3.96 -7.55
N SER A 339 -8.57 -3.37 -6.63
CA SER A 339 -7.92 -2.07 -6.86
C SER A 339 -6.87 -2.13 -7.97
N SER A 340 -6.67 -1.01 -8.64
CA SER A 340 -5.65 -0.86 -9.69
C SER A 340 -4.26 -0.58 -9.09
N ILE A 341 -3.90 -1.27 -8.00
CA ILE A 341 -2.60 -1.14 -7.34
C ILE A 341 -1.64 -2.19 -7.89
N ILE A 342 -0.44 -1.78 -8.28
CA ILE A 342 0.64 -2.71 -8.65
C ILE A 342 1.67 -2.72 -7.53
N VAL A 343 1.88 -3.88 -6.94
CA VAL A 343 2.89 -4.06 -5.88
C VAL A 343 4.24 -4.31 -6.52
N MET A 344 5.24 -3.49 -6.17
CA MET A 344 6.64 -3.67 -6.54
C MET A 344 7.44 -3.97 -5.27
N ALA A 345 7.74 -5.23 -5.03
CA ALA A 345 8.53 -5.66 -3.87
C ALA A 345 9.97 -5.93 -4.26
N THR A 346 10.94 -5.54 -3.42
CA THR A 346 12.35 -5.89 -3.60
C THR A 346 12.83 -6.84 -2.51
N ALA A 347 13.78 -7.70 -2.85
CA ALA A 347 14.46 -8.58 -1.89
C ALA A 347 15.95 -8.76 -2.27
N ASN A 348 16.82 -8.74 -1.26
CA ASN A 348 18.24 -9.05 -1.40
C ASN A 348 18.54 -10.50 -1.03
N SER A 349 17.71 -11.12 -0.21
CA SER A 349 17.86 -12.51 0.24
C SER A 349 16.55 -13.28 0.10
N ILE A 350 16.65 -14.44 -0.53
CA ILE A 350 15.52 -15.37 -0.69
C ILE A 350 15.37 -16.34 0.49
N GLN A 351 16.46 -16.56 1.24
CA GLN A 351 16.46 -17.53 2.36
C GLN A 351 15.58 -17.05 3.53
N ASN A 352 15.33 -15.75 3.60
CA ASN A 352 14.52 -15.12 4.63
C ASN A 352 13.10 -14.84 4.16
N LEU A 353 12.77 -15.12 2.89
CA LEU A 353 11.40 -14.96 2.37
C LEU A 353 10.58 -16.24 2.63
N PRO A 354 9.38 -16.12 3.19
CA PRO A 354 8.44 -17.23 3.27
C PRO A 354 8.10 -17.79 1.88
N PRO A 355 7.99 -19.13 1.73
CA PRO A 355 7.66 -19.76 0.46
C PRO A 355 6.36 -19.25 -0.18
N GLU A 356 5.45 -18.73 0.63
CA GLU A 356 4.16 -18.17 0.23
C GLU A 356 4.33 -17.02 -0.77
N PHE A 357 5.37 -16.20 -0.65
CA PHE A 357 5.65 -15.08 -1.58
C PHE A 357 6.03 -15.57 -2.99
N LEU A 358 6.61 -16.75 -3.07
CA LEU A 358 7.09 -17.34 -4.32
C LEU A 358 6.02 -18.19 -5.03
N ARG A 359 4.85 -18.38 -4.40
CA ARG A 359 3.75 -19.14 -5.00
C ARG A 359 3.10 -18.36 -6.14
N ALA A 360 2.76 -19.08 -7.21
CA ALA A 360 2.04 -18.52 -8.36
C ALA A 360 0.73 -17.84 -7.93
N GLY A 361 0.41 -16.71 -8.55
CA GLY A 361 -0.83 -15.95 -8.29
C GLY A 361 -0.70 -14.84 -7.23
N ARG A 362 0.41 -14.74 -6.51
CA ARG A 362 0.71 -13.64 -5.58
C ARG A 362 1.33 -12.44 -6.29
N PHE A 363 2.34 -12.71 -7.10
CA PHE A 363 2.94 -11.78 -8.04
C PHE A 363 2.78 -12.31 -9.46
N ASP A 364 2.69 -11.42 -10.44
CA ASP A 364 2.59 -11.80 -11.86
C ASP A 364 3.91 -12.35 -12.38
N ALA A 365 5.01 -11.90 -11.82
CA ALA A 365 6.34 -12.37 -12.13
C ALA A 365 7.33 -12.10 -10.99
N THR A 366 8.29 -13.00 -10.85
CA THR A 366 9.52 -12.79 -10.09
C THR A 366 10.65 -12.53 -11.07
N PHE A 367 11.39 -11.44 -10.88
CA PHE A 367 12.56 -11.08 -11.68
C PHE A 367 13.82 -11.17 -10.86
N PHE A 368 14.85 -11.73 -11.46
CA PHE A 368 16.20 -11.71 -10.93
C PHE A 368 16.99 -10.55 -11.56
N CYS A 369 17.47 -9.64 -10.73
CA CYS A 369 18.33 -8.53 -11.14
C CYS A 369 19.78 -8.95 -10.89
N ASP A 370 20.46 -9.35 -11.97
CA ASP A 370 21.89 -9.73 -11.95
C ASP A 370 22.79 -8.49 -12.05
N LEU A 371 24.09 -8.71 -11.92
CA LEU A 371 25.10 -7.70 -12.22
C LEU A 371 24.98 -7.26 -13.68
N PRO A 372 25.25 -5.98 -13.98
CA PRO A 372 25.05 -5.45 -15.31
C PRO A 372 26.02 -6.07 -16.33
N THR A 373 25.51 -6.39 -17.51
CA THR A 373 26.28 -6.80 -18.68
C THR A 373 27.16 -5.66 -19.20
N LEU A 374 28.09 -5.93 -20.11
CA LEU A 374 28.97 -4.91 -20.70
C LEU A 374 28.17 -3.75 -21.30
N SER A 375 27.10 -4.03 -22.03
CA SER A 375 26.22 -3.01 -22.62
C SER A 375 25.50 -2.18 -21.57
N GLU A 376 25.01 -2.83 -20.51
CA GLU A 376 24.34 -2.19 -19.39
C GLU A 376 25.30 -1.33 -18.57
N ARG A 377 26.55 -1.80 -18.32
CA ARG A 377 27.59 -0.97 -17.67
C ARG A 377 27.89 0.29 -18.47
N THR A 378 27.93 0.17 -19.80
CA THR A 378 28.14 1.32 -20.70
C THR A 378 26.99 2.33 -20.57
N GLU A 379 25.74 1.86 -20.49
CA GLU A 379 24.58 2.72 -20.27
C GLU A 379 24.64 3.39 -18.89
N ILE A 380 24.97 2.64 -17.84
CA ILE A 380 25.10 3.14 -16.48
C ILE A 380 26.18 4.23 -16.40
N ILE A 381 27.35 4.05 -17.01
CA ILE A 381 28.39 5.09 -17.07
C ILE A 381 27.85 6.38 -17.69
N LYS A 382 27.13 6.29 -18.82
CA LYS A 382 26.53 7.47 -19.45
C LYS A 382 25.54 8.20 -18.53
N ILE A 383 24.75 7.43 -17.79
CA ILE A 383 23.79 7.99 -16.81
C ILE A 383 24.55 8.66 -15.67
N MET A 384 25.59 8.03 -15.12
CA MET A 384 26.38 8.59 -14.02
C MET A 384 27.15 9.83 -14.44
N ASN A 385 27.75 9.84 -15.63
CA ASN A 385 28.39 11.02 -16.19
C ASN A 385 27.42 12.21 -16.28
N ARG A 386 26.19 11.97 -16.78
CA ARG A 386 25.16 13.01 -16.84
C ARG A 386 24.70 13.48 -15.46
N ARG A 387 24.52 12.54 -14.51
CA ARG A 387 23.99 12.82 -13.16
C ARG A 387 24.98 13.57 -12.28
N HIS A 388 26.24 13.17 -12.33
CA HIS A 388 27.30 13.68 -11.45
C HIS A 388 28.26 14.65 -12.15
N ASN A 389 28.02 14.94 -13.44
CA ASN A 389 28.91 15.79 -14.26
C ASN A 389 30.35 15.26 -14.28
N THR A 390 30.50 13.96 -14.50
CA THR A 390 31.80 13.27 -14.61
C THR A 390 32.07 12.86 -16.06
N GLU A 391 33.33 12.55 -16.37
CA GLU A 391 33.80 12.18 -17.73
C GLU A 391 34.45 10.78 -17.72
N ILE A 392 33.79 9.79 -17.10
CA ILE A 392 34.27 8.41 -17.11
C ILE A 392 34.25 7.89 -18.55
N PRO A 393 35.39 7.44 -19.12
CA PRO A 393 35.42 6.92 -20.50
C PRO A 393 34.54 5.67 -20.62
N ILE A 394 33.75 5.57 -21.68
CA ILE A 394 32.85 4.43 -21.95
C ILE A 394 33.65 3.11 -22.04
N THR A 395 34.89 3.18 -22.58
CA THR A 395 35.79 2.01 -22.63
C THR A 395 36.10 1.42 -21.25
N PHE A 396 35.93 2.21 -20.21
CA PHE A 396 36.15 1.75 -18.83
C PHE A 396 35.13 0.67 -18.39
N SER A 397 33.99 0.58 -19.08
CA SER A 397 32.99 -0.46 -18.84
C SER A 397 33.54 -1.89 -18.89
N GLN A 398 34.63 -2.13 -19.66
CA GLN A 398 35.32 -3.42 -19.73
C GLN A 398 36.05 -3.76 -18.43
N LYS A 399 36.62 -2.74 -17.75
CA LYS A 399 37.33 -2.90 -16.47
C LYS A 399 36.38 -3.09 -15.29
N LEU A 400 35.10 -2.72 -15.45
CA LEU A 400 34.08 -2.79 -14.42
C LEU A 400 33.31 -4.12 -14.46
N ASP A 401 33.93 -5.21 -14.95
CA ASP A 401 33.29 -6.51 -14.91
C ASP A 401 33.05 -6.97 -13.48
N GLY A 402 31.84 -7.46 -13.21
CA GLY A 402 31.42 -7.82 -11.85
C GLY A 402 31.06 -6.67 -10.92
N TRP A 403 31.01 -5.42 -11.41
CA TRP A 403 30.55 -4.26 -10.64
C TRP A 403 29.06 -4.08 -10.73
N SER A 404 28.42 -3.71 -9.62
CA SER A 404 27.02 -3.33 -9.56
C SER A 404 26.83 -1.86 -10.02
N GLY A 405 25.58 -1.48 -10.30
CA GLY A 405 25.27 -0.10 -10.67
C GLY A 405 25.59 0.91 -9.56
N ALA A 406 25.42 0.52 -8.29
CA ALA A 406 25.75 1.37 -7.14
C ALA A 406 27.25 1.61 -7.01
N GLU A 407 28.07 0.60 -7.29
CA GLU A 407 29.53 0.72 -7.26
C GLU A 407 30.04 1.60 -8.40
N ILE A 408 29.41 1.53 -9.59
CA ILE A 408 29.69 2.43 -10.70
C ILE A 408 29.29 3.88 -10.34
N GLU A 409 28.19 4.08 -9.64
CA GLU A 409 27.81 5.39 -9.12
C GLU A 409 28.82 5.90 -8.09
N GLN A 410 29.27 5.04 -7.17
CA GLN A 410 30.30 5.40 -6.19
C GLN A 410 31.60 5.80 -6.87
N LEU A 411 32.03 5.03 -7.87
CA LEU A 411 33.21 5.38 -8.67
C LEU A 411 33.08 6.77 -9.31
N ALA A 412 31.90 7.10 -9.85
CA ALA A 412 31.65 8.41 -10.42
C ALA A 412 31.77 9.54 -9.39
N LYS A 413 31.27 9.32 -8.16
CA LYS A 413 31.37 10.29 -7.07
C LYS A 413 32.81 10.47 -6.59
N ASP A 414 33.49 9.36 -6.32
CA ASP A 414 34.84 9.38 -5.75
C ASP A 414 35.85 9.93 -6.77
N SER A 415 35.63 9.70 -8.07
CA SER A 415 36.50 10.26 -9.11
C SER A 415 36.56 11.79 -9.14
N LEU A 416 35.54 12.47 -8.59
CA LEU A 416 35.53 13.95 -8.47
C LEU A 416 36.47 14.46 -7.38
N PHE A 417 36.80 13.62 -6.39
CA PHE A 417 37.66 13.99 -5.27
C PHE A 417 39.08 13.46 -5.42
N ASP A 418 39.20 12.17 -5.78
CA ASP A 418 40.47 11.44 -5.69
C ASP A 418 41.06 11.17 -7.09
N GLY A 419 40.32 11.49 -8.13
CA GLY A 419 40.67 11.11 -9.51
C GLY A 419 40.30 9.66 -9.82
N MET A 420 40.19 9.35 -11.12
CA MET A 420 39.59 8.11 -11.63
C MET A 420 40.35 6.85 -11.22
N ASP A 421 41.71 6.89 -11.28
CA ASP A 421 42.53 5.69 -11.02
C ASP A 421 42.57 5.33 -9.52
N GLU A 422 42.56 6.31 -8.63
CA GLU A 422 42.55 6.08 -7.19
C GLU A 422 41.17 5.62 -6.72
N ALA A 423 40.10 6.26 -7.20
CA ALA A 423 38.73 5.84 -6.93
C ALA A 423 38.46 4.40 -7.39
N PHE A 424 38.99 4.01 -8.55
CA PHE A 424 38.85 2.64 -9.04
C PHE A 424 39.56 1.61 -8.17
N LYS A 425 40.75 1.94 -7.63
CA LYS A 425 41.52 1.02 -6.76
C LYS A 425 40.92 0.89 -5.36
N SER A 426 40.28 1.94 -4.87
CA SER A 426 39.72 1.98 -3.51
C SER A 426 38.45 1.13 -3.36
N ILE A 427 37.68 0.96 -4.44
CA ILE A 427 36.40 0.22 -4.40
C ILE A 427 36.63 -1.28 -4.62
N VAL A 428 36.23 -2.10 -3.65
CA VAL A 428 36.25 -3.57 -3.78
C VAL A 428 34.85 -4.03 -4.20
N PRO A 429 34.68 -4.62 -5.39
CA PRO A 429 33.37 -5.04 -5.88
C PRO A 429 32.72 -6.14 -5.02
N LEU A 430 31.38 -6.05 -4.84
CA LEU A 430 30.58 -7.05 -4.15
C LEU A 430 30.73 -8.45 -4.75
N SER A 431 30.94 -8.54 -6.05
CA SER A 431 31.21 -9.81 -6.73
C SER A 431 32.42 -10.56 -6.18
N LYS A 432 33.35 -9.89 -5.52
CA LYS A 432 34.51 -10.50 -4.83
C LYS A 432 34.21 -10.79 -3.37
N THR A 433 33.55 -9.87 -2.66
CA THR A 433 33.30 -9.98 -1.22
C THR A 433 32.13 -10.90 -0.86
N MET A 434 31.13 -11.04 -1.76
CA MET A 434 29.93 -11.85 -1.59
C MET A 434 29.79 -12.91 -2.70
N LYS A 435 30.90 -13.50 -3.09
CA LYS A 435 30.93 -14.43 -4.24
C LYS A 435 30.02 -15.63 -4.07
N GLU A 436 29.99 -16.23 -2.88
CA GLU A 436 29.19 -17.44 -2.60
C GLU A 436 27.70 -17.13 -2.58
N GLU A 437 27.29 -16.03 -1.95
CA GLU A 437 25.91 -15.60 -1.88
C GLU A 437 25.36 -15.25 -3.28
N ILE A 438 26.17 -14.56 -4.08
CA ILE A 438 25.82 -14.22 -5.46
C ILE A 438 25.64 -15.48 -6.30
N GLN A 439 26.54 -16.46 -6.17
CA GLN A 439 26.43 -17.73 -6.89
C GLN A 439 25.16 -18.50 -6.48
N ALA A 440 24.86 -18.56 -5.19
CA ALA A 440 23.65 -19.20 -4.68
C ALA A 440 22.37 -18.52 -5.22
N LEU A 441 22.34 -17.19 -5.29
CA LEU A 441 21.23 -16.44 -5.86
C LEU A 441 21.08 -16.72 -7.37
N LYS A 442 22.17 -16.76 -8.12
CA LYS A 442 22.17 -17.10 -9.55
C LYS A 442 21.64 -18.52 -9.80
N GLU A 443 22.10 -19.50 -9.04
CA GLU A 443 21.59 -20.89 -9.17
C GLU A 443 20.09 -20.96 -8.87
N TRP A 444 19.63 -20.33 -7.80
CA TRP A 444 18.22 -20.28 -7.47
C TRP A 444 17.38 -19.65 -8.59
N SER A 445 17.86 -18.56 -9.18
CA SER A 445 17.14 -17.79 -10.18
C SER A 445 16.89 -18.54 -11.48
N LYS A 446 17.78 -19.47 -11.87
CA LYS A 446 17.69 -20.24 -13.13
C LYS A 446 16.35 -20.96 -13.32
N THR A 447 15.75 -21.42 -12.24
CA THR A 447 14.50 -22.20 -12.29
C THR A 447 13.28 -21.49 -11.74
N ARG A 448 13.44 -20.30 -11.09
CA ARG A 448 12.38 -19.67 -10.31
C ARG A 448 12.12 -18.20 -10.64
N ALA A 449 12.99 -17.55 -11.40
CA ALA A 449 12.85 -16.15 -11.74
C ALA A 449 13.16 -15.90 -13.23
N ARG A 450 12.59 -14.81 -13.74
CA ARG A 450 12.92 -14.29 -15.07
C ARG A 450 14.12 -13.37 -14.93
N LEU A 451 15.04 -13.41 -15.88
CA LEU A 451 16.15 -12.45 -15.89
C LEU A 451 15.60 -11.04 -16.21
N ALA A 452 15.96 -10.07 -15.39
CA ALA A 452 15.57 -8.66 -15.58
C ALA A 452 16.45 -7.96 -16.63
N ASN A 453 17.70 -8.39 -16.71
CA ASN A 453 18.74 -7.88 -17.62
C ASN A 453 18.49 -8.32 -19.07
N ALA A 454 19.21 -7.71 -20.02
CA ALA A 454 19.29 -8.24 -21.38
C ALA A 454 19.96 -9.62 -21.35
N PRO A 455 19.51 -10.60 -22.18
CA PRO A 455 20.28 -11.81 -22.37
C PRO A 455 21.68 -11.43 -22.87
N GLU A 456 22.71 -12.09 -22.33
CA GLU A 456 24.05 -11.97 -22.89
C GLU A 456 24.00 -12.42 -24.36
N GLU A 457 24.47 -11.59 -25.29
CA GLU A 457 24.68 -12.04 -26.66
C GLU A 457 25.81 -13.07 -26.61
N GLU A 458 25.49 -14.34 -26.81
CA GLU A 458 26.51 -15.36 -27.07
C GLU A 458 27.37 -14.86 -28.22
N PRO A 459 28.69 -14.83 -28.07
CA PRO A 459 29.57 -14.47 -29.18
C PRO A 459 29.24 -15.39 -30.34
N LYS A 460 28.75 -14.80 -31.45
CA LYS A 460 28.44 -15.54 -32.67
C LYS A 460 29.66 -16.38 -33.00
N SER A 461 29.60 -17.71 -32.78
CA SER A 461 30.66 -18.60 -33.14
C SER A 461 30.91 -18.39 -34.62
N GLN A 462 32.07 -17.87 -34.96
CA GLN A 462 32.51 -17.77 -36.35
C GLN A 462 32.57 -19.25 -36.83
N ARG A 463 31.60 -19.66 -37.64
CA ARG A 463 31.66 -20.92 -38.36
C ARG A 463 32.96 -20.88 -39.16
N LYS A 464 33.96 -21.64 -38.71
CA LYS A 464 35.14 -21.93 -39.49
C LYS A 464 34.68 -22.71 -40.69
N ILE A 465 34.63 -22.05 -41.85
CA ILE A 465 34.43 -22.72 -43.14
C ILE A 465 35.72 -23.50 -43.39
N HIS A 466 35.67 -24.81 -43.24
CA HIS A 466 36.77 -25.66 -43.69
C HIS A 466 36.69 -25.74 -45.22
N PRO A 467 37.74 -25.33 -45.97
CA PRO A 467 37.75 -25.49 -47.41
C PRO A 467 37.78 -26.98 -47.79
N VAL A 468 36.84 -27.36 -48.61
CA VAL A 468 36.80 -28.71 -49.20
C VAL A 468 38.07 -28.93 -50.00
N LYS A 469 38.88 -29.94 -49.61
CA LYS A 469 40.01 -30.39 -50.43
C LYS A 469 39.47 -30.95 -51.75
N LYS A 470 39.83 -30.31 -52.84
CA LYS A 470 39.63 -30.92 -54.18
C LYS A 470 40.50 -32.16 -54.27
N GLU A 471 39.86 -33.32 -54.39
CA GLU A 471 40.55 -34.54 -54.86
C GLU A 471 40.97 -34.30 -56.30
N LYS A 472 42.23 -34.61 -56.59
CA LYS A 472 42.77 -34.67 -57.93
C LYS A 472 42.29 -35.98 -58.52
N GLU A 473 41.53 -35.89 -59.61
CA GLU A 473 41.35 -36.99 -60.56
C GLU A 473 42.68 -37.20 -61.32
N ASP A 474 43.22 -38.45 -61.25
CA ASP A 474 44.17 -39.04 -62.18
C ASP A 474 43.41 -39.99 -63.07
#